data_760762b2b58d084370e6e38735f86ec4
#
_entry.id   760762b2b58d084370e6e38735f86ec4
#
_cell.length_a   1.000
_cell.length_b   1.000
_cell.length_c   1.000
_cell.angle_alpha   90.00
_cell.angle_beta   90.00
_cell.angle_gamma   90.00
#
_symmetry.space_group_name_H-M   'P 1'
#
loop_
_entity.id
_entity.type
_entity.pdbx_description
1 polymer ?
#
loop_
_entity_poly.entity_id
_entity_poly.type
_entity_poly.pdbx_seq_one_letter_code
_entity_poly.pdbx_strand_id
1 'polypeptide(L)'
;IDLVAVNLYPFEEVAAQDPPVSEADLIEMIDIGGPTLVRASAKSHADVLIVTNPDDYGELLETIQKANGDPAAVEISVRQRLALIAYQRTAAYDVALANTLANRFESLENEAEETLPEKLLVSGGLRNPLRYGENPHQPAAFYPSHGAGEVPGGLAAAQQHGGKALSFNNYLDLDAALRFCRSHIGPEWSQ
;
A
#
# COMPACT_ATOMS: atom_id res chain seq x y z
N ILE A 1 -3.03 -22.41 18.77
CA ILE A 1 -2.21 -21.35 18.14
C ILE A 1 -2.78 -20.02 18.61
N ASP A 2 -1.99 -19.26 19.34
CA ASP A 2 -2.43 -18.03 19.99
C ASP A 2 -1.95 -16.77 19.24
N LEU A 3 -0.83 -16.92 18.50
CA LEU A 3 -0.21 -15.87 17.71
C LEU A 3 0.25 -16.41 16.36
N VAL A 4 0.02 -15.65 15.31
CA VAL A 4 0.52 -15.89 13.95
C VAL A 4 1.24 -14.62 13.48
N ALA A 5 2.49 -14.76 13.06
CA ALA A 5 3.28 -13.70 12.44
C ALA A 5 3.64 -14.14 11.01
N VAL A 6 3.16 -13.41 10.01
CA VAL A 6 3.35 -13.73 8.60
C VAL A 6 3.65 -12.47 7.80
N ASN A 7 4.80 -12.45 7.13
CA ASN A 7 5.10 -11.47 6.11
C ASN A 7 4.91 -12.12 4.75
N LEU A 8 4.16 -11.47 3.87
CA LEU A 8 3.96 -11.96 2.51
C LEU A 8 5.25 -11.83 1.71
N TYR A 9 5.39 -12.62 0.65
CA TYR A 9 6.49 -12.46 -0.29
C TYR A 9 6.49 -11.04 -0.86
N PRO A 10 7.68 -10.45 -1.13
CA PRO A 10 7.82 -9.06 -1.58
C PRO A 10 7.52 -8.94 -3.09
N PHE A 11 6.32 -9.36 -3.50
CA PHE A 11 5.90 -9.37 -4.90
C PHE A 11 5.98 -7.98 -5.53
N GLU A 12 5.53 -6.95 -4.81
CA GLU A 12 5.51 -5.57 -5.30
C GLU A 12 6.93 -5.06 -5.59
N GLU A 13 7.89 -5.40 -4.73
CA GLU A 13 9.30 -5.01 -4.89
C GLU A 13 9.94 -5.70 -6.08
N VAL A 14 9.63 -6.99 -6.27
CA VAL A 14 10.14 -7.77 -7.41
C VAL A 14 9.51 -7.30 -8.72
N ALA A 15 8.20 -7.01 -8.72
CA ALA A 15 7.49 -6.49 -9.88
C ALA A 15 8.00 -5.11 -10.35
N ALA A 16 8.53 -4.31 -9.42
CA ALA A 16 9.04 -2.96 -9.68
C ALA A 16 10.53 -2.92 -10.08
N GLN A 17 11.22 -4.06 -10.20
CA GLN A 17 12.65 -4.10 -10.56
C GLN A 17 12.90 -3.56 -11.97
N ASP A 18 14.02 -2.85 -12.14
CA ASP A 18 14.54 -2.39 -13.43
C ASP A 18 16.00 -2.90 -13.58
N PRO A 19 16.30 -3.73 -14.60
CA PRO A 19 15.37 -4.26 -15.61
C PRO A 19 14.32 -5.22 -15.03
N PRO A 20 13.16 -5.34 -15.69
CA PRO A 20 12.08 -6.20 -15.23
C PRO A 20 12.51 -7.67 -15.16
N VAL A 21 12.07 -8.36 -14.11
CA VAL A 21 12.28 -9.81 -13.96
C VAL A 21 11.50 -10.60 -15.01
N SER A 22 11.92 -11.86 -15.25
CA SER A 22 11.18 -12.76 -16.14
C SER A 22 9.76 -13.03 -15.59
N GLU A 23 8.84 -13.39 -16.49
CA GLU A 23 7.47 -13.76 -16.10
C GLU A 23 7.48 -14.97 -15.14
N ALA A 24 8.32 -15.96 -15.41
CA ALA A 24 8.45 -17.15 -14.56
C ALA A 24 8.89 -16.78 -13.14
N ASP A 25 9.89 -15.92 -13.00
CA ASP A 25 10.38 -15.48 -11.68
C ASP A 25 9.32 -14.64 -10.96
N LEU A 26 8.57 -13.81 -11.69
CA LEU A 26 7.47 -13.02 -11.13
C LEU A 26 6.34 -13.92 -10.59
N ILE A 27 5.96 -14.95 -11.35
CA ILE A 27 4.94 -15.92 -10.94
C ILE A 27 5.36 -16.69 -9.68
N GLU A 28 6.63 -17.08 -9.56
CA GLU A 28 7.17 -17.75 -8.37
C GLU A 28 7.08 -16.86 -7.10
N MET A 29 7.02 -15.55 -7.26
CA MET A 29 6.85 -14.61 -6.13
C MET A 29 5.40 -14.45 -5.68
N ILE A 30 4.45 -15.15 -6.30
CA ILE A 30 3.05 -15.13 -5.85
C ILE A 30 2.91 -16.01 -4.61
N ASP A 31 2.66 -15.37 -3.47
CA ASP A 31 2.44 -16.06 -2.21
C ASP A 31 0.99 -16.57 -2.12
N ILE A 32 0.83 -17.88 -2.00
CA ILE A 32 -0.48 -18.54 -1.84
C ILE A 32 -0.75 -18.83 -0.36
N GLY A 33 0.23 -19.37 0.32
CA GLY A 33 0.09 -19.82 1.71
C GLY A 33 -0.02 -18.67 2.70
N GLY A 34 0.78 -17.63 2.52
CA GLY A 34 0.81 -16.46 3.37
C GLY A 34 -0.56 -15.77 3.46
N PRO A 35 -1.17 -15.32 2.36
CA PRO A 35 -2.50 -14.71 2.38
C PRO A 35 -3.57 -15.62 2.97
N THR A 36 -3.50 -16.93 2.70
CA THR A 36 -4.44 -17.92 3.26
C THR A 36 -4.33 -17.94 4.79
N LEU A 37 -3.11 -18.04 5.32
CA LEU A 37 -2.87 -18.10 6.77
C LEU A 37 -3.23 -16.78 7.45
N VAL A 38 -2.89 -15.65 6.84
CA VAL A 38 -3.25 -14.31 7.32
C VAL A 38 -4.77 -14.16 7.43
N ARG A 39 -5.51 -14.52 6.39
CA ARG A 39 -6.98 -14.40 6.36
C ARG A 39 -7.66 -15.34 7.37
N ALA A 40 -7.14 -16.58 7.52
CA ALA A 40 -7.65 -17.53 8.49
C ALA A 40 -7.46 -17.01 9.92
N SER A 41 -6.28 -16.49 10.25
CA SER A 41 -5.97 -15.93 11.56
C SER A 41 -6.78 -14.67 11.85
N ALA A 42 -6.89 -13.75 10.88
CA ALA A 42 -7.71 -12.54 11.00
C ALA A 42 -9.19 -12.84 11.23
N LYS A 43 -9.74 -13.87 10.54
CA LYS A 43 -11.10 -14.34 10.78
C LYS A 43 -11.29 -14.87 12.21
N SER A 44 -10.27 -15.47 12.76
CA SER A 44 -10.27 -16.05 14.11
C SER A 44 -9.73 -15.09 15.18
N HIS A 45 -9.82 -13.78 14.97
CA HIS A 45 -9.24 -12.76 15.86
C HIS A 45 -9.76 -12.80 17.30
N ALA A 46 -10.88 -13.44 17.56
CA ALA A 46 -11.36 -13.65 18.92
C ALA A 46 -10.37 -14.49 19.75
N ASP A 47 -9.66 -15.42 19.10
CA ASP A 47 -8.79 -16.39 19.76
C ASP A 47 -7.33 -16.28 19.32
N VAL A 48 -7.04 -15.67 18.15
CA VAL A 48 -5.72 -15.62 17.53
C VAL A 48 -5.29 -14.17 17.31
N LEU A 49 -4.07 -13.83 17.74
CA LEU A 49 -3.37 -12.62 17.31
C LEU A 49 -2.76 -12.84 15.92
N ILE A 50 -2.91 -11.86 15.04
CA ILE A 50 -2.26 -11.85 13.73
C ILE A 50 -1.42 -10.59 13.56
N VAL A 51 -0.19 -10.72 13.11
CA VAL A 51 0.67 -9.59 12.72
C VAL A 51 1.28 -9.84 11.36
N THR A 52 1.26 -8.83 10.50
CA THR A 52 1.64 -8.95 9.08
C THR A 52 2.73 -7.96 8.65
N ASN A 53 3.18 -7.10 9.58
CA ASN A 53 4.26 -6.14 9.31
C ASN A 53 5.31 -6.23 10.43
N PRO A 54 6.62 -6.40 10.11
CA PRO A 54 7.69 -6.37 11.09
C PRO A 54 7.75 -5.11 11.95
N ASP A 55 7.33 -3.95 11.41
CA ASP A 55 7.30 -2.68 12.13
C ASP A 55 6.35 -2.72 13.34
N ASP A 56 5.34 -3.58 13.31
CA ASP A 56 4.37 -3.74 14.39
C ASP A 56 4.86 -4.69 15.50
N TYR A 57 5.98 -5.40 15.33
CA TYR A 57 6.45 -6.41 16.30
C TYR A 57 6.81 -5.80 17.65
N GLY A 58 7.40 -4.60 17.66
CA GLY A 58 7.77 -3.92 18.91
C GLY A 58 6.55 -3.60 19.77
N GLU A 59 5.54 -2.95 19.19
CA GLU A 59 4.28 -2.61 19.86
C GLU A 59 3.53 -3.86 20.33
N LEU A 60 3.50 -4.90 19.48
CA LEU A 60 2.85 -6.16 19.80
C LEU A 60 3.55 -6.85 21.01
N LEU A 61 4.88 -6.89 21.01
CA LEU A 61 5.66 -7.48 22.11
C LEU A 61 5.36 -6.77 23.44
N GLU A 62 5.38 -5.44 23.45
CA GLU A 62 5.01 -4.66 24.64
C GLU A 62 3.58 -4.96 25.11
N THR A 63 2.65 -5.13 24.17
CA THR A 63 1.25 -5.44 24.45
C THR A 63 1.11 -6.82 25.09
N ILE A 64 1.82 -7.83 24.58
CA ILE A 64 1.84 -9.17 25.16
C ILE A 64 2.51 -9.17 26.54
N GLN A 65 3.59 -8.40 26.73
CA GLN A 65 4.23 -8.26 28.04
C GLN A 65 3.27 -7.66 29.09
N LYS A 66 2.50 -6.64 28.73
CA LYS A 66 1.45 -6.04 29.59
C LYS A 66 0.34 -7.04 29.92
N ALA A 67 0.10 -8.02 29.07
CA ALA A 67 -0.80 -9.15 29.30
C ALA A 67 -0.13 -10.35 30.00
N ASN A 68 0.93 -10.10 30.79
CA ASN A 68 1.70 -11.10 31.53
C ASN A 68 2.34 -12.20 30.64
N GLY A 69 2.66 -11.87 29.40
CA GLY A 69 3.25 -12.80 28.44
C GLY A 69 2.24 -13.75 27.78
N ASP A 70 0.96 -13.58 28.01
CA ASP A 70 -0.09 -14.41 27.45
C ASP A 70 -0.76 -13.72 26.25
N PRO A 71 -0.53 -14.18 24.99
CA PRO A 71 -1.20 -13.62 23.82
C PRO A 71 -2.72 -13.73 23.89
N ALA A 72 -3.25 -14.76 24.58
CA ALA A 72 -4.68 -14.96 24.73
C ALA A 72 -5.34 -13.91 25.64
N ALA A 73 -4.57 -13.28 26.53
CA ALA A 73 -5.03 -12.23 27.43
C ALA A 73 -4.96 -10.81 26.82
N VAL A 74 -4.47 -10.65 25.58
CA VAL A 74 -4.46 -9.36 24.89
C VAL A 74 -5.89 -8.92 24.57
N GLU A 75 -6.19 -7.65 24.81
CA GLU A 75 -7.52 -7.09 24.64
C GLU A 75 -8.10 -7.29 23.24
N ILE A 76 -9.41 -7.55 23.18
CA ILE A 76 -10.13 -7.81 21.91
C ILE A 76 -10.03 -6.64 20.93
N SER A 77 -9.98 -5.41 21.42
CA SER A 77 -9.81 -4.20 20.58
C SER A 77 -8.50 -4.20 19.79
N VAL A 78 -7.41 -4.66 20.42
CA VAL A 78 -6.11 -4.81 19.76
C VAL A 78 -6.16 -5.92 18.71
N ARG A 79 -6.77 -7.06 19.03
CA ARG A 79 -6.93 -8.17 18.09
C ARG A 79 -7.76 -7.77 16.88
N GLN A 80 -8.86 -7.02 17.09
CA GLN A 80 -9.69 -6.50 16.00
C GLN A 80 -8.92 -5.52 15.11
N ARG A 81 -8.11 -4.63 15.69
CA ARG A 81 -7.24 -3.72 14.94
C ARG A 81 -6.24 -4.48 14.08
N LEU A 82 -5.55 -5.46 14.64
CA LEU A 82 -4.58 -6.29 13.91
C LEU A 82 -5.24 -7.11 12.80
N ALA A 83 -6.42 -7.67 13.06
CA ALA A 83 -7.20 -8.38 12.04
C ALA A 83 -7.62 -7.47 10.88
N LEU A 84 -8.01 -6.22 11.16
CA LEU A 84 -8.31 -5.23 10.11
C LEU A 84 -7.06 -4.94 9.27
N ILE A 85 -5.91 -4.70 9.90
CA ILE A 85 -4.62 -4.49 9.20
C ILE A 85 -4.29 -5.69 8.33
N ALA A 86 -4.47 -6.90 8.83
CA ALA A 86 -4.22 -8.14 8.08
C ALA A 86 -5.10 -8.25 6.83
N TYR A 87 -6.40 -7.92 6.91
CA TYR A 87 -7.28 -7.88 5.74
C TYR A 87 -6.89 -6.76 4.76
N GLN A 88 -6.51 -5.60 5.26
CA GLN A 88 -6.03 -4.50 4.41
C GLN A 88 -4.74 -4.89 3.66
N ARG A 89 -3.81 -5.59 4.32
CA ARG A 89 -2.58 -6.09 3.69
C ARG A 89 -2.86 -7.09 2.59
N THR A 90 -3.73 -8.08 2.82
CA THR A 90 -4.09 -9.06 1.77
C THR A 90 -4.85 -8.42 0.62
N ALA A 91 -5.75 -7.47 0.89
CA ALA A 91 -6.46 -6.75 -0.16
C ALA A 91 -5.51 -5.91 -1.03
N ALA A 92 -4.57 -5.17 -0.42
CA ALA A 92 -3.56 -4.41 -1.15
C ALA A 92 -2.66 -5.31 -1.99
N TYR A 93 -2.25 -6.46 -1.45
CA TYR A 93 -1.48 -7.48 -2.15
C TYR A 93 -2.20 -8.02 -3.38
N ASP A 94 -3.48 -8.39 -3.26
CA ASP A 94 -4.29 -8.88 -4.37
C ASP A 94 -4.49 -7.80 -5.45
N VAL A 95 -4.65 -6.54 -5.06
CA VAL A 95 -4.72 -5.41 -6.01
C VAL A 95 -3.40 -5.24 -6.77
N ALA A 96 -2.27 -5.33 -6.08
CA ALA A 96 -0.95 -5.24 -6.72
C ALA A 96 -0.72 -6.39 -7.70
N LEU A 97 -1.07 -7.63 -7.31
CA LEU A 97 -1.03 -8.80 -8.19
C LEU A 97 -1.87 -8.59 -9.44
N ALA A 98 -3.16 -8.27 -9.26
CA ALA A 98 -4.10 -8.15 -10.36
C ALA A 98 -3.67 -7.08 -11.37
N ASN A 99 -3.23 -5.91 -10.89
CA ASN A 99 -2.76 -4.82 -11.76
C ASN A 99 -1.47 -5.19 -12.50
N THR A 100 -0.51 -5.83 -11.81
CA THR A 100 0.75 -6.25 -12.43
C THR A 100 0.53 -7.30 -13.50
N LEU A 101 -0.29 -8.32 -13.21
CA LEU A 101 -0.58 -9.39 -14.16
C LEU A 101 -1.40 -8.90 -15.35
N ALA A 102 -2.38 -8.01 -15.15
CA ALA A 102 -3.12 -7.39 -16.25
C ALA A 102 -2.15 -6.69 -17.21
N ASN A 103 -1.27 -5.83 -16.72
CA ASN A 103 -0.28 -5.13 -17.54
C ASN A 103 0.66 -6.09 -18.29
N ARG A 104 1.06 -7.22 -17.65
CA ARG A 104 1.94 -8.22 -18.28
C ARG A 104 1.24 -9.05 -19.34
N PHE A 105 0.02 -9.53 -19.07
CA PHE A 105 -0.71 -10.42 -19.96
C PHE A 105 -1.32 -9.65 -21.15
N GLU A 106 -1.89 -8.46 -20.91
CA GLU A 106 -2.46 -7.63 -21.97
C GLU A 106 -1.40 -7.10 -22.95
N SER A 107 -0.18 -6.82 -22.46
CA SER A 107 0.94 -6.41 -23.33
C SER A 107 1.39 -7.50 -24.31
N LEU A 108 1.07 -8.77 -24.07
CA LEU A 108 1.38 -9.88 -24.95
C LEU A 108 0.34 -10.06 -26.08
N GLU A 109 -0.89 -9.60 -25.86
CA GLU A 109 -1.99 -9.79 -26.81
C GLU A 109 -2.20 -8.60 -27.76
N ASN A 110 -1.80 -7.38 -27.35
CA ASN A 110 -2.12 -6.15 -28.08
C ASN A 110 -0.89 -5.28 -28.36
N GLU A 111 -0.24 -5.48 -29.50
CA GLU A 111 0.87 -4.62 -29.94
C GLU A 111 0.44 -3.20 -30.39
N ALA A 112 -0.85 -2.85 -30.43
CA ALA A 112 -1.30 -1.66 -31.17
C ALA A 112 -2.46 -0.81 -30.62
N GLU A 113 -3.19 -1.19 -29.58
CA GLU A 113 -4.31 -0.37 -29.09
C GLU A 113 -4.21 -0.11 -27.58
N GLU A 114 -4.24 1.18 -27.18
CA GLU A 114 -4.47 1.58 -25.78
C GLU A 114 -5.88 1.17 -25.36
N THR A 115 -6.03 -0.04 -24.80
CA THR A 115 -7.30 -0.49 -24.24
C THR A 115 -7.40 -0.05 -22.78
N LEU A 116 -8.57 0.49 -22.41
CA LEU A 116 -8.86 0.76 -21.01
C LEU A 116 -9.14 -0.54 -20.26
N PRO A 117 -8.67 -0.70 -19.02
CA PRO A 117 -8.91 -1.91 -18.26
C PRO A 117 -10.42 -2.11 -17.98
N GLU A 118 -10.91 -3.34 -18.13
CA GLU A 118 -12.32 -3.67 -17.81
C GLU A 118 -12.65 -3.39 -16.34
N LYS A 119 -11.66 -3.55 -15.44
CA LYS A 119 -11.80 -3.29 -13.99
C LYS A 119 -10.65 -2.43 -13.50
N LEU A 120 -10.99 -1.29 -12.90
CA LEU A 120 -10.02 -0.43 -12.22
C LEU A 120 -9.94 -0.85 -10.74
N LEU A 121 -8.76 -1.32 -10.31
CA LEU A 121 -8.47 -1.65 -8.92
C LEU A 121 -7.48 -0.63 -8.36
N VAL A 122 -7.88 0.05 -7.27
CA VAL A 122 -7.07 1.08 -6.62
C VAL A 122 -6.91 0.76 -5.15
N SER A 123 -5.69 0.79 -4.66
CA SER A 123 -5.34 0.68 -3.25
C SER A 123 -4.42 1.84 -2.87
N GLY A 124 -4.56 2.38 -1.66
CA GLY A 124 -3.70 3.48 -1.20
C GLY A 124 -3.58 3.52 0.31
N GLY A 125 -2.38 3.77 0.80
CA GLY A 125 -2.11 4.01 2.22
C GLY A 125 -2.26 5.49 2.60
N LEU A 126 -2.76 5.77 3.80
CA LEU A 126 -2.80 7.14 4.33
C LEU A 126 -1.38 7.67 4.50
N ARG A 127 -1.00 8.69 3.72
CA ARG A 127 0.29 9.36 3.89
C ARG A 127 0.20 10.56 4.79
N ASN A 128 -0.71 11.47 4.48
CA ASN A 128 -0.87 12.71 5.24
C ASN A 128 -2.37 13.05 5.45
N PRO A 129 -2.81 13.28 6.68
CA PRO A 129 -4.05 14.02 6.91
C PRO A 129 -3.85 15.47 6.46
N LEU A 130 -4.83 16.04 5.77
CA LEU A 130 -4.79 17.42 5.30
C LEU A 130 -5.50 18.34 6.29
N ARG A 131 -5.18 19.64 6.24
CA ARG A 131 -5.82 20.62 7.12
C ARG A 131 -7.34 20.68 6.91
N TYR A 132 -7.78 20.60 5.63
CA TYR A 132 -9.17 20.56 5.18
C TYR A 132 -9.22 20.14 3.72
N GLY A 133 -10.41 19.79 3.25
CA GLY A 133 -10.69 19.44 1.86
C GLY A 133 -10.81 20.64 0.94
N GLU A 134 -11.71 20.56 -0.04
CA GLU A 134 -12.03 21.69 -0.93
C GLU A 134 -12.58 22.88 -0.11
N ASN A 135 -13.41 22.59 0.89
CA ASN A 135 -13.94 23.58 1.81
C ASN A 135 -13.40 23.39 3.25
N PRO A 136 -13.31 24.47 4.06
CA PRO A 136 -12.67 24.42 5.38
C PRO A 136 -13.27 23.43 6.39
N HIS A 137 -14.53 23.04 6.23
CA HIS A 137 -15.24 22.12 7.13
C HIS A 137 -15.13 20.64 6.71
N GLN A 138 -14.52 20.36 5.54
CA GLN A 138 -14.40 19.01 5.02
C GLN A 138 -13.10 18.36 5.49
N PRO A 139 -13.14 17.15 6.08
CA PRO A 139 -11.93 16.37 6.30
C PRO A 139 -11.35 15.90 4.96
N ALA A 140 -10.02 15.83 4.88
CA ALA A 140 -9.33 15.33 3.71
C ALA A 140 -8.01 14.65 4.10
N ALA A 141 -7.53 13.78 3.21
CA ALA A 141 -6.26 13.10 3.38
C ALA A 141 -5.64 12.79 2.01
N PHE A 142 -4.32 12.64 1.99
CA PHE A 142 -3.57 12.24 0.82
C PHE A 142 -3.23 10.76 0.91
N TYR A 143 -3.65 10.01 -0.11
CA TYR A 143 -3.41 8.58 -0.27
C TYR A 143 -2.68 8.33 -1.59
N PRO A 144 -1.36 8.08 -1.58
CA PRO A 144 -0.68 7.52 -2.76
C PRO A 144 -1.29 6.17 -3.12
N SER A 145 -1.51 5.91 -4.40
CA SER A 145 -1.95 4.58 -4.84
C SER A 145 -0.79 3.58 -4.74
N HIS A 146 -1.07 2.39 -4.22
CA HIS A 146 -0.14 1.26 -4.28
C HIS A 146 -0.31 0.53 -5.62
N GLY A 147 0.81 0.11 -6.24
CA GLY A 147 0.80 -0.74 -7.43
C GLY A 147 0.78 -0.05 -8.80
N ALA A 148 0.39 1.22 -8.88
CA ALA A 148 0.75 2.02 -10.04
C ALA A 148 2.10 2.67 -9.72
N GLY A 149 3.22 2.07 -10.09
CA GLY A 149 4.55 2.51 -9.70
C GLY A 149 4.60 4.00 -9.38
N GLU A 150 5.18 4.39 -8.25
CA GLU A 150 5.31 5.80 -7.92
C GLU A 150 5.89 6.51 -9.14
N VAL A 151 5.11 7.39 -9.76
CA VAL A 151 5.61 8.17 -10.90
C VAL A 151 6.83 8.94 -10.36
N PRO A 152 8.04 8.63 -10.79
CA PRO A 152 9.23 9.29 -10.28
C PRO A 152 9.05 10.81 -10.35
N GLY A 153 9.29 11.49 -9.23
CA GLY A 153 9.11 12.94 -9.15
C GLY A 153 7.64 13.42 -9.04
N GLY A 154 6.64 12.54 -8.82
CA GLY A 154 5.26 12.94 -8.54
C GLY A 154 5.08 13.53 -7.14
N LEU A 155 3.90 14.09 -6.84
CA LEU A 155 3.58 14.61 -5.50
C LEU A 155 3.65 13.53 -4.42
N ALA A 156 3.48 12.27 -4.79
CA ALA A 156 3.66 11.13 -3.89
C ALA A 156 5.11 11.00 -3.38
N ALA A 157 6.11 11.39 -4.15
CA ALA A 157 7.51 11.39 -3.76
C ALA A 157 7.96 12.71 -3.08
N ALA A 158 7.13 13.74 -3.09
CA ALA A 158 7.49 15.06 -2.55
C ALA A 158 7.68 15.04 -1.03
N GLN A 159 8.70 15.75 -0.55
CA GLN A 159 8.97 15.95 0.87
C GLN A 159 8.67 17.39 1.27
N GLN A 160 7.89 17.58 2.33
CA GLN A 160 7.65 18.88 2.91
C GLN A 160 8.72 19.19 3.95
N HIS A 161 9.59 20.17 3.67
CA HIS A 161 10.68 20.54 4.55
C HIS A 161 10.32 21.56 5.64
N GLY A 162 9.10 22.10 5.62
CA GLY A 162 8.64 23.06 6.62
C GLY A 162 7.27 23.61 6.33
N GLY A 163 6.81 24.54 7.18
CA GLY A 163 5.51 25.20 7.04
C GLY A 163 4.36 24.42 7.67
N LYS A 164 3.12 24.87 7.41
CA LYS A 164 1.89 24.25 7.92
C LYS A 164 1.52 23.04 7.08
N ALA A 165 0.79 22.08 7.69
CA ALA A 165 0.18 20.99 6.94
C ALA A 165 -0.60 21.52 5.71
N LEU A 166 -0.50 20.82 4.59
CA LEU A 166 -1.15 21.22 3.34
C LEU A 166 -2.66 20.98 3.40
N SER A 167 -3.42 21.74 2.61
CA SER A 167 -4.84 21.51 2.33
C SER A 167 -5.00 20.82 0.97
N PHE A 168 -6.20 20.37 0.66
CA PHE A 168 -6.55 19.84 -0.66
C PHE A 168 -6.18 20.82 -1.79
N ASN A 169 -6.56 22.08 -1.65
CA ASN A 169 -6.25 23.11 -2.66
C ASN A 169 -4.73 23.31 -2.84
N ASN A 170 -3.93 23.21 -1.76
CA ASN A 170 -2.47 23.27 -1.91
C ASN A 170 -1.93 22.10 -2.75
N TYR A 171 -2.47 20.89 -2.60
CA TYR A 171 -2.09 19.76 -3.45
C TYR A 171 -2.50 19.97 -4.90
N LEU A 172 -3.69 20.53 -5.18
CA LEU A 172 -4.12 20.88 -6.55
C LEU A 172 -3.18 21.91 -7.18
N ASP A 173 -2.82 22.96 -6.43
CA ASP A 173 -1.92 24.03 -6.91
C ASP A 173 -0.52 23.45 -7.20
N LEU A 174 0.01 22.59 -6.31
CA LEU A 174 1.29 21.94 -6.49
C LEU A 174 1.30 20.99 -7.69
N ASP A 175 0.25 20.20 -7.89
CA ASP A 175 0.12 19.31 -9.05
C ASP A 175 0.09 20.10 -10.36
N ALA A 176 -0.71 21.17 -10.40
CA ALA A 176 -0.78 22.06 -11.56
C ALA A 176 0.58 22.72 -11.87
N ALA A 177 1.26 23.22 -10.85
CA ALA A 177 2.59 23.83 -11.00
C ALA A 177 3.62 22.80 -11.48
N LEU A 178 3.63 21.59 -10.90
CA LEU A 178 4.55 20.52 -11.29
C LEU A 178 4.33 20.09 -12.76
N ARG A 179 3.07 19.91 -13.16
CA ARG A 179 2.71 19.58 -14.56
C ARG A 179 3.14 20.68 -15.53
N PHE A 180 2.89 21.96 -15.16
CA PHE A 180 3.32 23.09 -15.96
C PHE A 180 4.85 23.12 -16.12
N CYS A 181 5.60 22.97 -15.04
CA CYS A 181 7.07 22.94 -15.11
C CYS A 181 7.57 21.81 -16.01
N ARG A 182 7.03 20.61 -15.86
CA ARG A 182 7.42 19.45 -16.69
C ARG A 182 7.15 19.64 -18.19
N SER A 183 6.03 20.27 -18.53
CA SER A 183 5.67 20.50 -19.93
C SER A 183 6.48 21.60 -20.60
N HIS A 184 7.06 22.55 -19.84
CA HIS A 184 7.68 23.75 -20.38
C HIS A 184 9.20 23.84 -20.16
N ILE A 185 9.74 23.12 -19.17
CA ILE A 185 11.17 23.26 -18.76
C ILE A 185 12.01 22.08 -19.29
N GLY A 186 11.39 21.06 -19.85
CA GLY A 186 12.09 19.90 -20.43
C GLY A 186 12.67 18.91 -19.39
N PRO A 187 13.24 17.78 -19.85
CA PRO A 187 13.69 16.69 -18.97
C PRO A 187 14.92 17.01 -18.13
N GLU A 188 15.57 18.15 -18.30
CA GLU A 188 16.79 18.56 -17.59
C GLU A 188 16.58 18.80 -16.08
N TRP A 189 15.34 18.89 -15.61
CA TRP A 189 14.94 19.13 -14.21
C TRP A 189 14.40 17.88 -13.50
N SER A 190 14.53 16.71 -14.10
CA SER A 190 14.08 15.44 -13.53
C SER A 190 15.17 14.65 -12.79
N GLN A 191 16.29 15.32 -12.44
CA GLN A 191 17.37 14.72 -11.64
C GLN A 191 17.31 15.13 -10.19
#